data_17e8b1846e6e0121dc3ecd31f37e4f06
#
_entry.id   17e8b1846e6e0121dc3ecd31f37e4f06
#
_cell.length_a   1.000
_cell.length_b   1.000
_cell.length_c   1.000
_cell.angle_alpha   90.00
_cell.angle_beta   90.00
_cell.angle_gamma   90.00
#
_symmetry.space_group_name_H-M   'P 1'
#
loop_
_entity.id
_entity.type
_entity.pdbx_description
1 polymer ?
#
loop_
_entity_poly.entity_id
_entity_poly.type
_entity_poly.pdbx_seq_one_letter_code
_entity_poly.pdbx_strand_id
1 'polypeptide(L)'
;SKPAIIDEDGIDPSIFNDDDGRRYMLLNRGARIFELNEDATKQISKAELLFYGDNKRAPEGPHLLKKDGYYYLFEAEGGTGPGHRITVSRSRELKGIYEPCPYNPIMRQNNPDEIIQRCGHGKPVQTQNGDWYMVYLCGRKIGDGYSILGRETALDPISWTMDGWPIVNNLKGPSALQVKPDLPEMIWEDESDDDFNNSYLSNEWWFPRVPEMDGIKLKDSQVHIKGSKYDLDTMKAKNILLRRQKHFRFSAVCKLCMPELYPGQNCGMTCYYDENTYI
;
A
#
# COMPACT_ATOMS: atom_id res chain seq x y z
N SER A 1 -10.63 -8.14 -18.15
CA SER A 1 -9.53 -8.86 -18.82
C SER A 1 -8.99 -9.95 -17.88
N LYS A 2 -8.47 -11.03 -18.45
CA LYS A 2 -7.74 -12.02 -17.64
C LYS A 2 -6.42 -11.41 -17.18
N PRO A 3 -5.99 -11.62 -15.93
CA PRO A 3 -4.68 -11.17 -15.48
C PRO A 3 -3.56 -11.88 -16.27
N ALA A 4 -2.51 -11.15 -16.62
CA ALA A 4 -1.28 -11.72 -17.14
C ALA A 4 -0.44 -12.28 -15.98
N ILE A 5 0.24 -13.39 -16.20
CA ILE A 5 1.15 -13.99 -15.24
C ILE A 5 2.58 -13.63 -15.65
N ILE A 6 3.29 -12.96 -14.75
CA ILE A 6 4.73 -12.74 -14.87
C ILE A 6 5.42 -13.82 -14.03
N ASP A 7 6.21 -14.65 -14.70
CA ASP A 7 6.88 -15.80 -14.06
C ASP A 7 8.20 -15.37 -13.39
N GLU A 8 8.07 -14.50 -12.37
CA GLU A 8 9.20 -14.02 -11.57
C GLU A 8 8.78 -13.97 -10.09
N ASP A 9 9.55 -14.59 -9.22
CA ASP A 9 9.28 -14.61 -7.78
C ASP A 9 9.60 -13.25 -7.14
N GLY A 10 8.68 -12.74 -6.34
CA GLY A 10 8.89 -11.49 -5.61
C GLY A 10 7.60 -10.84 -5.14
N ILE A 11 7.78 -9.77 -4.37
CA ILE A 11 6.72 -8.86 -3.91
C ILE A 11 7.08 -7.42 -4.28
N ASP A 12 6.19 -6.49 -3.98
CA ASP A 12 6.35 -5.05 -4.16
C ASP A 12 6.67 -4.62 -5.61
N PRO A 13 5.88 -5.07 -6.60
CA PRO A 13 6.15 -4.70 -7.98
C PRO A 13 5.98 -3.19 -8.19
N SER A 14 6.90 -2.59 -8.94
CA SER A 14 6.71 -1.24 -9.48
C SER A 14 7.04 -1.22 -10.96
N ILE A 15 6.35 -0.36 -11.70
CA ILE A 15 6.57 -0.17 -13.14
C ILE A 15 7.37 1.11 -13.35
N PHE A 16 8.37 1.04 -14.20
CA PHE A 16 9.14 2.18 -14.67
C PHE A 16 9.08 2.23 -16.20
N ASN A 17 8.68 3.36 -16.76
CA ASN A 17 8.75 3.64 -18.18
C ASN A 17 9.92 4.60 -18.42
N ASP A 18 10.90 4.18 -19.22
CA ASP A 18 12.03 5.04 -19.56
C ASP A 18 11.71 5.93 -20.77
N ASP A 19 12.51 6.96 -20.99
CA ASP A 19 12.33 7.94 -22.06
C ASP A 19 12.48 7.32 -23.47
N ASP A 20 13.13 6.18 -23.59
CA ASP A 20 13.27 5.44 -24.84
C ASP A 20 12.04 4.57 -25.19
N GLY A 21 10.99 4.65 -24.38
CA GLY A 21 9.73 3.91 -24.53
C GLY A 21 9.75 2.50 -23.97
N ARG A 22 10.89 2.03 -23.46
CA ARG A 22 10.95 0.71 -22.81
C ARG A 22 10.29 0.76 -21.44
N ARG A 23 9.69 -0.36 -21.08
CA ARG A 23 8.98 -0.55 -19.82
C ARG A 23 9.65 -1.62 -19.00
N TYR A 24 9.82 -1.33 -17.73
CA TYR A 24 10.47 -2.22 -16.79
C TYR A 24 9.58 -2.50 -15.59
N MET A 25 9.72 -3.69 -15.02
CA MET A 25 9.19 -4.02 -13.70
C MET A 25 10.36 -4.18 -12.72
N LEU A 26 10.16 -3.62 -11.53
CA LEU A 26 11.06 -3.84 -10.40
C LEU A 26 10.37 -4.70 -9.36
N LEU A 27 11.14 -5.56 -8.69
CA LEU A 27 10.71 -6.42 -7.60
C LEU A 27 11.73 -6.39 -6.45
N ASN A 28 11.31 -6.76 -5.24
CA ASN A 28 12.21 -7.07 -4.14
C ASN A 28 13.04 -8.34 -4.51
N ARG A 29 13.90 -8.73 -3.86
CA ARG A 29 14.89 -8.62 -2.80
C ARG A 29 16.02 -7.71 -3.28
N GLY A 30 16.17 -6.56 -2.68
CA GLY A 30 16.84 -5.45 -3.32
C GLY A 30 15.97 -4.88 -4.44
N ALA A 31 16.59 -4.19 -5.37
CA ALA A 31 15.95 -3.73 -6.60
C ALA A 31 16.33 -4.65 -7.76
N ARG A 32 15.55 -5.68 -8.03
CA ARG A 32 15.68 -6.49 -9.24
C ARG A 32 14.84 -5.88 -10.35
N ILE A 33 15.38 -5.78 -11.54
CA ILE A 33 14.72 -5.18 -12.70
C ILE A 33 14.70 -6.13 -13.89
N PHE A 34 13.62 -6.12 -14.65
CA PHE A 34 13.51 -6.77 -15.95
C PHE A 34 12.58 -5.99 -16.88
N GLU A 35 12.77 -6.17 -18.17
CA GLU A 35 11.99 -5.51 -19.20
C GLU A 35 10.70 -6.27 -19.48
N LEU A 36 9.63 -5.53 -19.68
CA LEU A 36 8.32 -6.01 -20.13
C LEU A 36 8.10 -5.67 -21.60
N ASN A 37 7.26 -6.45 -22.26
CA ASN A 37 6.76 -6.09 -23.57
C ASN A 37 5.85 -4.84 -23.51
N GLU A 38 5.50 -4.28 -24.65
CA GLU A 38 4.79 -3.01 -24.79
C GLU A 38 3.47 -2.96 -24.00
N ASP A 39 2.70 -4.02 -23.96
CA ASP A 39 1.42 -4.11 -23.24
C ASP A 39 1.56 -4.59 -21.78
N ALA A 40 2.78 -4.73 -21.27
CA ALA A 40 3.11 -5.16 -19.92
C ALA A 40 2.53 -6.52 -19.50
N THR A 41 2.28 -7.40 -20.47
CA THR A 41 1.70 -8.72 -20.22
C THR A 41 2.74 -9.83 -20.13
N LYS A 42 4.01 -9.55 -20.52
CA LYS A 42 5.07 -10.55 -20.59
C LYS A 42 6.43 -9.97 -20.27
N GLN A 43 7.21 -10.70 -19.49
CA GLN A 43 8.64 -10.48 -19.30
C GLN A 43 9.41 -10.85 -20.58
N ILE A 44 10.31 -9.95 -21.03
CA ILE A 44 11.12 -10.15 -22.24
C ILE A 44 12.63 -10.13 -21.99
N SER A 45 13.07 -9.84 -20.75
CA SER A 45 14.47 -9.95 -20.34
C SER A 45 14.60 -10.74 -19.05
N LYS A 46 15.80 -11.22 -18.72
CA LYS A 46 16.10 -11.80 -17.42
C LYS A 46 16.11 -10.71 -16.34
N ALA A 47 15.72 -11.07 -15.12
CA ALA A 47 15.85 -10.19 -13.98
C ALA A 47 17.33 -9.99 -13.60
N GLU A 48 17.71 -8.74 -13.36
CA GLU A 48 19.05 -8.32 -12.94
C GLU A 48 18.94 -7.52 -11.65
N LEU A 49 19.91 -7.64 -10.77
CA LEU A 49 19.97 -6.85 -9.54
C LEU A 49 20.61 -5.49 -9.86
N LEU A 50 19.91 -4.39 -9.61
CA LEU A 50 20.46 -3.04 -9.70
C LEU A 50 21.24 -2.66 -8.45
N PHE A 51 20.61 -2.88 -7.27
CA PHE A 51 21.17 -2.49 -5.98
C PHE A 51 20.53 -3.33 -4.87
N TYR A 52 21.26 -3.56 -3.78
CA TYR A 52 20.76 -4.37 -2.66
C TYR A 52 20.65 -3.55 -1.37
N GLY A 53 20.11 -2.35 -1.47
CA GLY A 53 19.88 -1.46 -0.35
C GLY A 53 21.16 -0.84 0.23
N ASP A 54 20.98 0.23 0.98
CA ASP A 54 22.07 0.96 1.65
C ASP A 54 22.62 0.18 2.86
N ASN A 55 21.73 -0.26 3.76
CA ASN A 55 22.11 -1.04 4.96
C ASN A 55 21.92 -2.55 4.81
N LYS A 56 21.46 -3.02 3.65
CA LYS A 56 21.27 -4.43 3.31
C LYS A 56 20.32 -5.19 4.24
N ARG A 57 19.45 -4.49 4.98
CA ARG A 57 18.49 -5.09 5.88
C ARG A 57 17.10 -5.09 5.25
N ALA A 58 16.70 -6.24 4.69
CA ALA A 58 15.42 -6.46 4.06
C ALA A 58 15.06 -5.33 3.06
N PRO A 59 15.88 -5.07 2.02
CA PRO A 59 15.55 -4.08 1.00
C PRO A 59 14.36 -4.58 0.17
N GLU A 60 13.34 -3.75 0.07
CA GLU A 60 12.05 -4.04 -0.58
C GLU A 60 11.43 -2.77 -1.16
N GLY A 61 10.28 -2.87 -1.80
CA GLY A 61 9.55 -1.73 -2.33
C GLY A 61 10.31 -0.87 -3.34
N PRO A 62 11.11 -1.44 -4.28
CA PRO A 62 11.94 -0.64 -5.17
C PRO A 62 11.07 0.23 -6.08
N HIS A 63 11.49 1.48 -6.26
CA HIS A 63 10.84 2.43 -7.15
C HIS A 63 11.85 3.33 -7.84
N LEU A 64 11.77 3.44 -9.16
CA LEU A 64 12.62 4.32 -9.96
C LEU A 64 11.92 5.63 -10.30
N LEU A 65 12.68 6.71 -10.20
CA LEU A 65 12.35 8.04 -10.70
C LEU A 65 13.51 8.53 -11.58
N LYS A 66 13.23 9.01 -12.79
CA LYS A 66 14.23 9.68 -13.62
C LYS A 66 14.09 11.19 -13.47
N LYS A 67 15.15 11.86 -13.06
CA LYS A 67 15.17 13.30 -12.86
C LYS A 67 16.58 13.87 -13.07
N ASP A 68 16.68 14.97 -13.81
CA ASP A 68 17.93 15.71 -14.06
C ASP A 68 19.11 14.82 -14.52
N GLY A 69 18.79 13.83 -15.37
CA GLY A 69 19.77 12.90 -15.94
C GLY A 69 20.28 11.83 -14.96
N TYR A 70 19.57 11.62 -13.85
CA TYR A 70 19.80 10.51 -12.93
C TYR A 70 18.59 9.59 -12.85
N TYR A 71 18.84 8.33 -12.62
CA TYR A 71 17.88 7.34 -12.15
C TYR A 71 18.00 7.26 -10.62
N TYR A 72 16.99 7.71 -9.91
CA TYR A 72 16.88 7.60 -8.46
C TYR A 72 16.12 6.33 -8.12
N LEU A 73 16.72 5.48 -7.32
CA LEU A 73 16.12 4.26 -6.81
C LEU A 73 15.78 4.43 -5.34
N PHE A 74 14.49 4.45 -5.05
CA PHE A 74 13.96 4.46 -3.69
C PHE A 74 13.70 3.03 -3.24
N GLU A 75 14.08 2.71 -2.00
CA GLU A 75 13.84 1.40 -1.39
C GLU A 75 13.32 1.58 0.03
N ALA A 76 12.53 0.59 0.47
CA ALA A 76 12.22 0.40 1.87
C ALA A 76 13.26 -0.53 2.48
N GLU A 77 13.73 -0.22 3.68
CA GLU A 77 14.64 -1.09 4.42
C GLU A 77 14.20 -1.24 5.87
N GLY A 78 14.73 -2.25 6.54
CA GLY A 78 14.53 -2.48 7.96
C GLY A 78 13.34 -3.36 8.31
N GLY A 79 12.60 -3.82 7.31
CA GLY A 79 11.33 -4.54 7.49
C GLY A 79 10.22 -3.65 8.05
N THR A 80 8.99 -4.14 8.15
CA THR A 80 7.79 -3.37 8.51
C THR A 80 7.67 -2.97 9.99
N GLY A 81 8.68 -3.26 10.80
CA GLY A 81 8.73 -2.92 12.23
C GLY A 81 9.23 -1.49 12.51
N PRO A 82 9.63 -1.20 13.76
CA PRO A 82 10.15 0.12 14.16
C PRO A 82 11.40 0.58 13.41
N GLY A 83 12.13 -0.36 12.78
CA GLY A 83 13.30 -0.06 11.96
C GLY A 83 13.00 0.33 10.52
N HIS A 84 11.73 0.33 10.11
CA HIS A 84 11.32 0.63 8.74
C HIS A 84 11.70 2.06 8.34
N ARG A 85 12.20 2.22 7.13
CA ARG A 85 12.75 3.48 6.64
C ARG A 85 12.74 3.54 5.13
N ILE A 86 12.97 4.73 4.58
CA ILE A 86 13.16 4.97 3.15
C ILE A 86 14.62 5.34 2.92
N THR A 87 15.26 4.63 2.00
CA THR A 87 16.58 4.95 1.48
C THR A 87 16.50 5.30 0.01
N VAL A 88 17.49 6.00 -0.51
CA VAL A 88 17.59 6.33 -1.92
C VAL A 88 19.04 6.21 -2.38
N SER A 89 19.20 5.72 -3.60
CA SER A 89 20.46 5.71 -4.35
C SER A 89 20.23 6.25 -5.75
N ARG A 90 21.26 6.66 -6.47
CA ARG A 90 21.13 7.14 -7.84
C ARG A 90 22.26 6.66 -8.75
N SER A 91 21.97 6.63 -10.05
CA SER A 91 22.95 6.33 -11.11
C SER A 91 22.69 7.20 -12.33
N ARG A 92 23.71 7.43 -13.15
CA ARG A 92 23.57 8.06 -14.47
C ARG A 92 22.99 7.12 -15.52
N GLU A 93 23.08 5.84 -15.30
CA GLU A 93 22.61 4.80 -16.21
C GLU A 93 21.63 3.88 -15.48
N LEU A 94 20.57 3.44 -16.17
CA LEU A 94 19.54 2.58 -15.58
C LEU A 94 20.15 1.33 -14.93
N LYS A 95 21.10 0.70 -15.60
CA LYS A 95 21.82 -0.50 -15.12
C LYS A 95 23.26 -0.17 -14.73
N GLY A 96 23.53 1.06 -14.30
CA GLY A 96 24.83 1.50 -13.85
C GLY A 96 25.09 1.23 -12.38
N ILE A 97 26.15 1.85 -11.85
CA ILE A 97 26.50 1.78 -10.43
C ILE A 97 25.66 2.81 -9.68
N TYR A 98 24.86 2.34 -8.73
CA TYR A 98 24.05 3.19 -7.86
C TYR A 98 24.87 3.64 -6.65
N GLU A 99 25.03 4.95 -6.49
CA GLU A 99 25.62 5.56 -5.31
C GLU A 99 24.52 5.83 -4.26
N PRO A 100 24.70 5.42 -2.99
CA PRO A 100 23.72 5.72 -1.94
C PRO A 100 23.74 7.20 -1.58
N CYS A 101 22.56 7.71 -1.18
CA CYS A 101 22.42 9.08 -0.70
C CYS A 101 23.19 9.27 0.62
N PRO A 102 24.02 10.33 0.76
CA PRO A 102 24.77 10.59 1.99
C PRO A 102 23.89 10.91 3.20
N TYR A 103 22.59 11.23 2.96
CA TYR A 103 21.61 11.56 3.98
C TYR A 103 20.71 10.38 4.36
N ASN A 104 20.98 9.17 3.84
CA ASN A 104 20.17 7.97 4.17
C ASN A 104 20.18 7.64 5.67
N PRO A 105 19.06 7.19 6.24
CA PRO A 105 17.74 7.12 5.60
C PRO A 105 17.09 8.50 5.46
N ILE A 106 16.52 8.78 4.29
CA ILE A 106 15.84 10.07 4.03
C ILE A 106 14.50 10.21 4.75
N MET A 107 13.97 9.10 5.28
CA MET A 107 12.79 9.05 6.12
C MET A 107 12.89 7.87 7.09
N ARG A 108 12.72 8.16 8.37
CA ARG A 108 12.61 7.16 9.44
C ARG A 108 11.99 7.82 10.68
N GLN A 109 11.18 7.09 11.44
CA GLN A 109 10.80 7.51 12.79
C GLN A 109 11.88 7.06 13.79
N ASN A 110 12.49 8.02 14.46
CA ASN A 110 13.52 7.78 15.48
C ASN A 110 13.00 7.92 16.91
N ASN A 111 11.84 8.56 17.07
CA ASN A 111 11.22 8.75 18.39
C ASN A 111 10.09 7.71 18.56
N PRO A 112 10.22 6.74 19.49
CA PRO A 112 9.20 5.74 19.75
C PRO A 112 7.92 6.32 20.40
N ASP A 113 7.97 7.54 20.92
CA ASP A 113 6.83 8.16 21.57
C ASP A 113 5.89 8.88 20.60
N GLU A 114 6.35 9.17 19.39
CA GLU A 114 5.53 9.79 18.35
C GLU A 114 4.41 8.89 17.88
N ILE A 115 3.30 9.53 17.43
CA ILE A 115 2.12 8.80 16.96
C ILE A 115 2.34 8.07 15.63
N ILE A 116 3.14 8.65 14.73
CA ILE A 116 3.43 8.06 13.41
C ILE A 116 4.66 7.16 13.54
N GLN A 117 4.48 5.88 13.31
CA GLN A 117 5.51 4.85 13.45
C GLN A 117 5.66 4.02 12.18
N ARG A 118 6.73 3.23 12.07
CA ARG A 118 6.94 2.21 11.04
C ARG A 118 6.89 2.77 9.61
N CYS A 119 7.36 4.02 9.42
CA CYS A 119 7.30 4.71 8.14
C CYS A 119 8.34 4.19 7.15
N GLY A 120 7.90 3.86 5.95
CA GLY A 120 8.74 3.32 4.89
C GLY A 120 7.97 3.11 3.59
N HIS A 121 8.57 2.38 2.65
CA HIS A 121 7.99 2.01 1.36
C HIS A 121 7.44 3.21 0.60
N GLY A 122 8.25 4.29 0.54
CA GLY A 122 7.85 5.57 -0.02
C GLY A 122 7.98 5.65 -1.52
N LYS A 123 7.11 6.44 -2.12
CA LYS A 123 7.12 6.79 -3.54
C LYS A 123 7.13 8.32 -3.67
N PRO A 124 8.10 8.91 -4.37
CA PRO A 124 8.07 10.34 -4.66
C PRO A 124 6.98 10.64 -5.70
N VAL A 125 6.30 11.75 -5.52
CA VAL A 125 5.31 12.26 -6.47
C VAL A 125 5.52 13.75 -6.66
N GLN A 126 5.40 14.21 -7.90
CA GLN A 126 5.39 15.63 -8.23
C GLN A 126 3.97 16.10 -8.44
N THR A 127 3.61 17.22 -7.82
CA THR A 127 2.32 17.87 -8.04
C THR A 127 2.28 18.60 -9.38
N GLN A 128 1.10 19.02 -9.80
CA GLN A 128 0.90 19.84 -10.99
C GLN A 128 1.61 21.22 -10.89
N ASN A 129 1.82 21.70 -9.67
CA ASN A 129 2.52 22.95 -9.38
C ASN A 129 4.06 22.79 -9.35
N GLY A 130 4.55 21.56 -9.50
CA GLY A 130 5.98 21.26 -9.48
C GLY A 130 6.55 20.90 -8.10
N ASP A 131 5.76 20.99 -7.03
CA ASP A 131 6.15 20.57 -5.69
C ASP A 131 6.32 19.08 -5.58
N TRP A 132 7.24 18.63 -4.73
CA TRP A 132 7.51 17.22 -4.54
C TRP A 132 7.08 16.74 -3.15
N TYR A 133 6.47 15.57 -3.13
CA TYR A 133 6.06 14.90 -1.90
C TYR A 133 6.49 13.45 -1.89
N MET A 134 6.71 12.92 -0.69
CA MET A 134 6.87 11.49 -0.43
C MET A 134 5.56 10.93 0.09
N VAL A 135 4.94 10.04 -0.68
CA VAL A 135 3.82 9.21 -0.22
C VAL A 135 4.40 7.94 0.36
N TYR A 136 4.08 7.59 1.59
CA TYR A 136 4.68 6.44 2.25
C TYR A 136 3.69 5.75 3.20
N LEU A 137 3.95 4.49 3.50
CA LEU A 137 3.17 3.78 4.49
C LEU A 137 3.66 4.08 5.91
N CYS A 138 2.73 4.07 6.84
CA CYS A 138 3.01 4.20 8.27
C CYS A 138 1.98 3.41 9.08
N GLY A 139 2.14 3.41 10.41
CA GLY A 139 1.12 2.99 11.36
C GLY A 139 0.95 4.05 12.43
N ARG A 140 -0.28 4.49 12.69
CA ARG A 140 -0.56 5.32 13.86
C ARG A 140 -0.64 4.44 15.10
N LYS A 141 0.19 4.74 16.09
CA LYS A 141 0.18 3.97 17.33
C LYS A 141 -0.90 4.46 18.30
N ILE A 142 -1.43 3.52 19.07
CA ILE A 142 -2.29 3.80 20.22
C ILE A 142 -1.73 3.04 21.44
N GLY A 143 -1.74 3.67 22.62
CA GLY A 143 -1.20 3.05 23.83
C GLY A 143 0.26 2.61 23.65
N ASP A 144 0.56 1.37 24.02
CA ASP A 144 1.91 0.78 24.05
C ASP A 144 2.48 0.39 22.66
N GLY A 145 2.00 1.02 21.60
CA GLY A 145 2.58 0.84 20.26
C GLY A 145 1.78 0.00 19.29
N TYR A 146 0.52 -0.30 19.61
CA TYR A 146 -0.37 -1.00 18.69
C TYR A 146 -0.88 -0.07 17.58
N SER A 147 -0.93 -0.56 16.35
CA SER A 147 -1.51 0.14 15.19
C SER A 147 -2.77 -0.61 14.73
N ILE A 148 -3.86 -0.45 15.47
CA ILE A 148 -5.12 -1.21 15.24
C ILE A 148 -5.79 -0.88 13.91
N LEU A 149 -5.47 0.26 13.29
CA LEU A 149 -5.95 0.62 11.95
C LEU A 149 -5.13 -0.03 10.84
N GLY A 150 -4.08 -0.79 11.20
CA GLY A 150 -3.15 -1.37 10.26
C GLY A 150 -2.21 -0.33 9.65
N ARG A 151 -1.79 -0.56 8.41
CA ARG A 151 -0.96 0.38 7.66
C ARG A 151 -1.82 1.44 7.00
N GLU A 152 -1.40 2.69 7.14
CA GLU A 152 -2.04 3.87 6.58
C GLU A 152 -1.06 4.58 5.64
N THR A 153 -1.56 5.49 4.83
CA THR A 153 -0.75 6.30 3.91
C THR A 153 -0.55 7.68 4.50
N ALA A 154 0.70 8.13 4.51
CA ALA A 154 1.10 9.47 4.94
C ALA A 154 1.81 10.21 3.81
N LEU A 155 1.91 11.54 3.96
CA LEU A 155 2.47 12.45 2.97
C LEU A 155 3.35 13.48 3.67
N ASP A 156 4.61 13.62 3.22
CA ASP A 156 5.52 14.68 3.64
C ASP A 156 6.22 15.33 2.43
N PRO A 157 6.58 16.64 2.50
CA PRO A 157 7.23 17.33 1.41
C PRO A 157 8.65 16.83 1.18
N ILE A 158 9.07 16.85 -0.08
CA ILE A 158 10.45 16.63 -0.50
C ILE A 158 11.05 17.95 -0.95
N SER A 159 12.22 18.31 -0.43
CA SER A 159 13.11 19.30 -1.00
C SER A 159 14.31 18.61 -1.65
N TRP A 160 14.89 19.25 -2.67
CA TRP A 160 16.07 18.75 -3.36
C TRP A 160 17.29 19.61 -2.98
N THR A 161 18.38 18.95 -2.60
CA THR A 161 19.64 19.64 -2.31
C THR A 161 20.26 20.22 -3.59
N MET A 162 21.24 21.11 -3.46
CA MET A 162 21.93 21.71 -4.62
C MET A 162 22.65 20.67 -5.48
N ASP A 163 23.12 19.58 -4.88
CA ASP A 163 23.74 18.43 -5.55
C ASP A 163 22.74 17.35 -5.97
N GLY A 164 21.42 17.64 -5.86
CA GLY A 164 20.34 16.84 -6.43
C GLY A 164 19.85 15.68 -5.60
N TRP A 165 20.07 15.63 -4.27
CA TRP A 165 19.51 14.60 -3.42
C TRP A 165 18.14 14.98 -2.83
N PRO A 166 17.20 14.03 -2.75
CA PRO A 166 15.91 14.30 -2.10
C PRO A 166 16.04 14.27 -0.58
N ILE A 167 15.41 15.24 0.07
CA ILE A 167 15.30 15.38 1.51
C ILE A 167 13.84 15.42 1.89
N VAL A 168 13.37 14.44 2.65
CA VAL A 168 11.98 14.36 3.09
C VAL A 168 11.82 15.08 4.44
N ASN A 169 10.85 15.99 4.53
CA ASN A 169 10.50 16.74 5.75
C ASN A 169 11.72 17.29 6.50
N ASN A 170 12.72 17.81 5.76
CA ASN A 170 13.98 18.30 6.32
C ASN A 170 14.69 17.29 7.25
N LEU A 171 14.60 15.97 6.97
CA LEU A 171 15.14 14.85 7.76
C LEU A 171 14.60 14.77 9.21
N LYS A 172 13.49 15.41 9.51
CA LYS A 172 12.86 15.37 10.84
C LYS A 172 12.09 14.08 11.12
N GLY A 173 11.99 13.19 10.15
CA GLY A 173 11.11 12.03 10.20
C GLY A 173 9.67 12.38 9.78
N PRO A 174 8.71 11.46 9.97
CA PRO A 174 7.32 11.65 9.56
C PRO A 174 6.65 12.72 10.41
N SER A 175 5.77 13.50 9.80
CA SER A 175 4.97 14.50 10.51
C SER A 175 3.58 13.97 10.86
N ALA A 176 3.09 14.28 12.07
CA ALA A 176 1.70 14.01 12.45
C ALA A 176 0.72 14.99 11.78
N LEU A 177 1.18 16.20 11.53
CA LEU A 177 0.46 17.25 10.81
C LEU A 177 1.39 17.91 9.81
N GLN A 178 0.91 18.14 8.62
CA GLN A 178 1.65 18.78 7.55
C GLN A 178 0.79 19.85 6.87
N VAL A 179 1.44 20.85 6.28
CA VAL A 179 0.78 21.83 5.43
C VAL A 179 0.20 21.10 4.22
N LYS A 180 -1.09 21.34 3.95
CA LYS A 180 -1.77 20.77 2.78
C LYS A 180 -1.06 21.23 1.50
N PRO A 181 -0.87 20.35 0.51
CA PRO A 181 -0.41 20.75 -0.82
C PRO A 181 -1.29 21.86 -1.42
N ASP A 182 -0.67 22.83 -2.07
CA ASP A 182 -1.39 23.91 -2.76
C ASP A 182 -1.98 23.40 -4.08
N LEU A 183 -3.05 22.66 -3.95
CA LEU A 183 -3.80 22.05 -5.05
C LEU A 183 -5.30 22.30 -4.88
N PRO A 184 -6.05 22.37 -5.98
CA PRO A 184 -7.51 22.40 -5.91
C PRO A 184 -8.05 21.23 -5.07
N GLU A 185 -8.98 21.53 -4.19
CA GLU A 185 -9.60 20.52 -3.34
C GLU A 185 -10.60 19.69 -4.13
N MET A 186 -10.42 18.39 -4.13
CA MET A 186 -11.44 17.48 -4.59
C MET A 186 -12.36 17.16 -3.40
N ILE A 187 -13.65 17.46 -3.56
CA ILE A 187 -14.63 17.03 -2.56
C ILE A 187 -14.70 15.52 -2.60
N TRP A 188 -14.33 14.91 -1.49
CA TRP A 188 -14.46 13.46 -1.30
C TRP A 188 -15.58 13.23 -0.28
N GLU A 189 -16.68 12.66 -0.74
CA GLU A 189 -17.74 12.20 0.15
C GLU A 189 -17.37 10.80 0.64
N ASP A 190 -17.20 10.66 1.95
CA ASP A 190 -17.01 9.36 2.59
C ASP A 190 -18.41 8.79 2.84
N GLU A 191 -18.82 7.84 2.02
CA GLU A 191 -20.11 7.15 2.19
C GLU A 191 -20.07 6.33 3.48
N SER A 192 -20.66 6.88 4.55
CA SER A 192 -20.75 6.18 5.85
C SER A 192 -21.78 5.07 5.83
N ASP A 193 -22.85 5.23 5.07
CA ASP A 193 -24.00 4.34 5.02
C ASP A 193 -24.13 3.70 3.63
N ASP A 194 -24.75 2.52 3.57
CA ASP A 194 -25.09 1.86 2.33
C ASP A 194 -26.46 1.17 2.49
N ASP A 195 -27.41 1.55 1.69
CA ASP A 195 -28.75 0.97 1.63
C ASP A 195 -28.89 -0.11 0.54
N PHE A 196 -27.78 -0.44 -0.14
CA PHE A 196 -27.70 -1.44 -1.19
C PHE A 196 -28.68 -1.25 -2.36
N ASN A 197 -29.07 -0.03 -2.65
CA ASN A 197 -29.98 0.31 -3.76
C ASN A 197 -29.29 0.23 -5.14
N ASN A 198 -27.97 0.22 -5.17
CA ASN A 198 -27.20 0.13 -6.40
C ASN A 198 -27.15 -1.30 -6.95
N SER A 199 -26.90 -1.44 -8.24
CA SER A 199 -26.70 -2.76 -8.89
C SER A 199 -25.35 -3.39 -8.63
N TYR A 200 -24.45 -2.69 -7.94
CA TYR A 200 -23.10 -3.13 -7.58
C TYR A 200 -22.74 -2.64 -6.18
N LEU A 201 -21.84 -3.34 -5.52
CA LEU A 201 -21.26 -2.90 -4.24
C LEU A 201 -20.39 -1.67 -4.47
N SER A 202 -20.49 -0.69 -3.58
CA SER A 202 -19.60 0.47 -3.60
C SER A 202 -18.14 0.06 -3.35
N ASN A 203 -17.19 0.93 -3.69
CA ASN A 203 -15.76 0.68 -3.50
C ASN A 203 -15.33 0.64 -2.02
N GLU A 204 -16.25 0.95 -1.10
CA GLU A 204 -16.03 0.86 0.34
C GLU A 204 -16.15 -0.59 0.89
N TRP A 205 -16.67 -1.52 0.05
CA TRP A 205 -16.84 -2.92 0.43
C TRP A 205 -15.69 -3.77 -0.10
N TRP A 206 -15.19 -4.62 0.76
CA TRP A 206 -14.04 -5.47 0.52
C TRP A 206 -14.33 -6.92 0.87
N PHE A 207 -13.48 -7.80 0.34
CA PHE A 207 -13.49 -9.22 0.68
C PHE A 207 -12.09 -9.61 1.17
N PRO A 208 -11.98 -10.40 2.23
CA PRO A 208 -10.66 -10.84 2.72
C PRO A 208 -9.99 -11.81 1.73
N ARG A 209 -10.79 -12.40 0.83
CA ARG A 209 -10.38 -13.38 -0.19
C ARG A 209 -11.27 -13.24 -1.41
N VAL A 210 -10.89 -13.90 -2.51
CA VAL A 210 -11.76 -13.93 -3.70
C VAL A 210 -13.08 -14.61 -3.34
N PRO A 211 -14.21 -13.90 -3.36
CA PRO A 211 -15.50 -14.46 -2.98
C PRO A 211 -16.03 -15.45 -4.02
N GLU A 212 -16.99 -16.26 -3.63
CA GLU A 212 -17.82 -17.02 -4.56
C GLU A 212 -18.88 -16.05 -5.12
N MET A 213 -18.68 -15.60 -6.36
CA MET A 213 -19.47 -14.50 -6.94
C MET A 213 -20.97 -14.83 -7.07
N ASP A 214 -21.36 -16.08 -7.18
CA ASP A 214 -22.76 -16.53 -7.13
C ASP A 214 -23.34 -16.56 -5.71
N GLY A 215 -22.49 -16.46 -4.70
CA GLY A 215 -22.86 -16.40 -3.31
C GLY A 215 -23.17 -15.02 -2.76
N ILE A 216 -22.98 -13.95 -3.55
CA ILE A 216 -23.22 -12.57 -3.12
C ILE A 216 -24.09 -11.88 -4.19
N LYS A 217 -25.26 -11.37 -3.80
CA LYS A 217 -26.20 -10.75 -4.73
C LYS A 217 -26.79 -9.51 -4.10
N LEU A 218 -26.90 -8.45 -4.89
CA LEU A 218 -27.67 -7.26 -4.57
C LEU A 218 -29.08 -7.40 -5.15
N LYS A 219 -30.08 -7.31 -4.32
CA LYS A 219 -31.49 -7.42 -4.73
C LYS A 219 -32.40 -6.82 -3.67
N ASP A 220 -33.43 -6.11 -4.09
CA ASP A 220 -34.48 -5.56 -3.22
C ASP A 220 -33.90 -4.65 -2.10
N SER A 221 -32.92 -3.81 -2.43
CA SER A 221 -32.18 -2.94 -1.50
C SER A 221 -31.54 -3.74 -0.35
N GLN A 222 -30.99 -4.90 -0.66
CA GLN A 222 -30.33 -5.78 0.29
C GLN A 222 -29.11 -6.44 -0.36
N VAL A 223 -28.12 -6.73 0.45
CA VAL A 223 -27.05 -7.66 0.09
C VAL A 223 -27.41 -9.05 0.62
N HIS A 224 -27.54 -10.02 -0.27
CA HIS A 224 -27.76 -11.42 0.04
C HIS A 224 -26.44 -12.15 0.03
N ILE A 225 -26.03 -12.70 1.16
CA ILE A 225 -24.80 -13.46 1.31
C ILE A 225 -25.16 -14.91 1.58
N LYS A 226 -24.79 -15.81 0.66
CA LYS A 226 -24.96 -17.24 0.83
C LYS A 226 -23.93 -17.78 1.83
N GLY A 227 -24.39 -18.40 2.88
CA GLY A 227 -23.54 -19.06 3.85
C GLY A 227 -22.74 -20.23 3.24
N SER A 228 -21.65 -20.60 3.87
CA SER A 228 -20.83 -21.75 3.52
C SER A 228 -20.70 -22.71 4.71
N LYS A 229 -20.09 -23.86 4.48
CA LYS A 229 -19.76 -24.82 5.56
C LYS A 229 -18.53 -24.44 6.37
N TYR A 230 -17.90 -23.32 6.06
CA TYR A 230 -16.67 -22.84 6.71
C TYR A 230 -17.00 -21.67 7.61
N ASP A 231 -16.51 -21.71 8.83
CA ASP A 231 -16.61 -20.62 9.80
C ASP A 231 -15.46 -19.60 9.61
N LEU A 232 -15.51 -18.51 10.37
CA LEU A 232 -14.53 -17.40 10.28
C LEU A 232 -13.11 -17.84 10.65
N ASP A 233 -12.94 -18.93 11.39
CA ASP A 233 -11.67 -19.50 11.86
C ASP A 233 -10.82 -20.18 10.76
N THR A 234 -11.21 -20.05 9.50
CA THR A 234 -10.49 -20.67 8.39
C THR A 234 -10.38 -19.77 7.18
N MET A 235 -9.24 -19.83 6.49
CA MET A 235 -9.02 -19.16 5.20
C MET A 235 -9.96 -19.65 4.08
N LYS A 236 -10.74 -20.70 4.31
CA LYS A 236 -11.74 -21.21 3.34
C LYS A 236 -13.06 -20.42 3.38
N ALA A 237 -13.32 -19.65 4.43
CA ALA A 237 -14.46 -18.74 4.49
C ALA A 237 -14.25 -17.59 3.49
N LYS A 238 -15.15 -17.45 2.51
CA LYS A 238 -14.98 -16.53 1.38
C LYS A 238 -16.06 -15.45 1.33
N ASN A 239 -17.29 -15.79 1.74
CA ASN A 239 -18.42 -14.86 1.63
C ASN A 239 -18.51 -13.99 2.89
N ILE A 240 -17.48 -13.20 3.12
CA ILE A 240 -17.36 -12.22 4.21
C ILE A 240 -17.28 -10.86 3.56
N LEU A 241 -18.26 -10.01 3.82
CA LEU A 241 -18.29 -8.64 3.33
C LEU A 241 -17.73 -7.72 4.41
N LEU A 242 -16.67 -7.00 4.09
CA LEU A 242 -15.92 -6.16 5.03
C LEU A 242 -16.00 -4.70 4.65
N ARG A 243 -15.98 -3.85 5.67
CA ARG A 243 -15.74 -2.44 5.57
C ARG A 243 -14.54 -2.06 6.44
N ARG A 244 -13.60 -1.25 5.90
CA ARG A 244 -12.37 -0.90 6.62
C ARG A 244 -12.68 0.02 7.80
N GLN A 245 -12.16 -0.31 8.97
CA GLN A 245 -12.11 0.61 10.09
C GLN A 245 -11.12 1.76 9.77
N LYS A 246 -11.62 3.00 9.72
CA LYS A 246 -10.84 4.22 9.41
C LYS A 246 -10.51 5.05 10.66
N HIS A 247 -11.18 4.81 11.77
CA HIS A 247 -11.06 5.58 13.02
C HIS A 247 -10.82 4.68 14.23
N PHE A 248 -10.12 5.19 15.23
CA PHE A 248 -9.91 4.47 16.49
C PHE A 248 -11.20 4.19 17.26
N ARG A 249 -12.20 5.04 17.09
CA ARG A 249 -13.55 4.88 17.65
C ARG A 249 -14.56 4.97 16.52
N PHE A 250 -15.44 4.01 16.47
CA PHE A 250 -16.50 3.96 15.49
C PHE A 250 -17.74 3.25 16.08
N SER A 251 -18.87 3.44 15.43
CA SER A 251 -20.08 2.65 15.62
C SER A 251 -20.52 2.10 14.29
N ALA A 252 -20.95 0.85 14.27
CA ALA A 252 -21.51 0.22 13.09
C ALA A 252 -22.85 -0.41 13.45
N VAL A 253 -23.85 -0.17 12.58
CA VAL A 253 -25.19 -0.72 12.74
C VAL A 253 -25.61 -1.36 11.42
N CYS A 254 -26.15 -2.57 11.47
CA CYS A 254 -26.75 -3.19 10.31
C CYS A 254 -28.15 -3.70 10.62
N LYS A 255 -29.03 -3.64 9.61
CA LYS A 255 -30.30 -4.34 9.63
C LYS A 255 -30.09 -5.72 9.03
N LEU A 256 -30.17 -6.75 9.86
CA LEU A 256 -29.93 -8.13 9.45
C LEU A 256 -31.30 -8.85 9.32
N CYS A 257 -31.58 -9.38 8.13
CA CYS A 257 -32.68 -10.28 7.88
C CYS A 257 -32.15 -11.72 7.96
N MET A 258 -32.34 -12.37 9.08
CA MET A 258 -31.86 -13.75 9.27
C MET A 258 -32.91 -14.76 8.81
N PRO A 259 -32.55 -15.76 8.03
CA PRO A 259 -33.38 -16.93 7.85
C PRO A 259 -33.47 -17.73 9.15
N GLU A 260 -34.34 -18.70 9.19
CA GLU A 260 -34.31 -19.71 10.26
C GLU A 260 -32.96 -20.45 10.18
N LEU A 261 -32.20 -20.40 11.27
CA LEU A 261 -30.89 -21.05 11.37
C LEU A 261 -31.00 -22.41 12.00
N TYR A 262 -30.31 -23.38 11.41
CA TYR A 262 -30.16 -24.70 12.01
C TYR A 262 -29.02 -24.73 13.05
N PRO A 263 -29.02 -25.68 14.00
CA PRO A 263 -27.92 -25.82 14.96
C PRO A 263 -26.54 -25.85 14.28
N GLY A 264 -25.62 -25.01 14.76
CA GLY A 264 -24.27 -24.87 14.20
C GLY A 264 -24.16 -23.89 13.06
N GLN A 265 -25.23 -23.21 12.67
CA GLN A 265 -25.17 -22.10 11.71
C GLN A 265 -25.08 -20.75 12.44
N ASN A 266 -24.21 -19.87 11.95
CA ASN A 266 -24.00 -18.53 12.49
C ASN A 266 -24.19 -17.49 11.38
N CYS A 267 -24.77 -16.35 11.75
CA CYS A 267 -24.92 -15.20 10.87
C CYS A 267 -24.88 -13.95 11.75
N GLY A 268 -24.16 -12.93 11.35
CA GLY A 268 -24.06 -11.72 12.17
C GLY A 268 -23.05 -10.71 11.65
N MET A 269 -22.72 -9.76 12.50
CA MET A 269 -21.69 -8.76 12.31
C MET A 269 -20.51 -9.05 13.23
N THR A 270 -19.32 -8.85 12.73
CA THR A 270 -18.07 -9.13 13.46
C THR A 270 -17.05 -8.03 13.21
N CYS A 271 -16.17 -7.78 14.19
CA CYS A 271 -14.90 -7.13 13.96
C CYS A 271 -13.89 -8.20 13.56
N TYR A 272 -13.48 -8.21 12.30
CA TYR A 272 -12.64 -9.25 11.72
C TYR A 272 -11.27 -8.70 11.33
N TYR A 273 -10.21 -9.28 11.89
CA TYR A 273 -8.83 -9.00 11.48
C TYR A 273 -8.27 -10.12 10.59
N ASP A 274 -8.32 -11.35 11.07
CA ASP A 274 -7.96 -12.57 10.33
C ASP A 274 -8.71 -13.78 10.91
N GLU A 275 -8.41 -14.99 10.43
CA GLU A 275 -9.03 -16.25 10.89
C GLU A 275 -8.69 -16.63 12.33
N ASN A 276 -7.74 -15.97 12.96
CA ASN A 276 -7.34 -16.21 14.35
C ASN A 276 -7.80 -15.09 15.30
N THR A 277 -8.25 -13.96 14.73
CA THR A 277 -8.53 -12.74 15.49
C THR A 277 -9.80 -12.05 14.98
N TYR A 278 -10.93 -12.36 15.63
CA TYR A 278 -12.24 -11.75 15.36
C TYR A 278 -13.15 -11.84 16.59
N ILE A 279 -14.18 -10.98 16.68
CA ILE A 279 -15.21 -10.95 17.73
C ILE A 279 -16.58 -10.63 17.16
#